data_5f440e3f058525322c6aacd0e2e08d94
#
_entry.id   5f440e3f058525322c6aacd0e2e08d94
#
_cell.length_a   1.000
_cell.length_b   1.000
_cell.length_c   1.000
_cell.angle_alpha   90.00
_cell.angle_beta   90.00
_cell.angle_gamma   90.00
#
_symmetry.space_group_name_H-M   'P 1'
#
loop_
_entity.id
_entity.type
_entity.pdbx_description
1 polymer ?
#
loop_
_entity_poly.entity_id
_entity_poly.type
_entity_poly.pdbx_seq_one_letter_code
_entity_poly.pdbx_strand_id
1 'polypeptide(L)'
;MSIWSVIGSRYLPSSWASRVDAVVDMLLSRGHRICSGGAVGTDLFVLRSLVSRGASACQGSSVFLPGDLSLVPASCVPWLERFVALGGQVVDGSASESSARREYVRALLIRNCSIVRASAGVVAFVSGCSAGSWFTVCQAVRRDRPVVVFPVDGPECLRRFAGGHWVPCRSLAGAYVFTYFKKD
;
A
#
# COMPACT_ATOMS: atom_id res chain seq x y z
N MET A 1 -9.83 -16.45 2.78
CA MET A 1 -9.13 -15.55 1.83
C MET A 1 -9.28 -14.15 2.35
N SER A 2 -8.20 -13.40 2.54
CA SER A 2 -8.24 -12.01 3.02
C SER A 2 -7.50 -11.08 2.06
N ILE A 3 -7.79 -9.79 2.12
CA ILE A 3 -7.10 -8.76 1.35
C ILE A 3 -6.03 -8.13 2.23
N TRP A 4 -4.81 -7.96 1.72
CA TRP A 4 -3.74 -7.23 2.37
C TRP A 4 -3.40 -5.98 1.56
N SER A 5 -3.14 -4.87 2.22
CA SER A 5 -2.65 -3.70 1.52
C SER A 5 -1.13 -3.70 1.46
N VAL A 6 -0.60 -3.36 0.29
CA VAL A 6 0.83 -3.09 0.08
C VAL A 6 0.94 -1.67 -0.44
N ILE A 7 1.53 -0.78 0.36
CA ILE A 7 1.60 0.66 0.09
C ILE A 7 2.99 1.20 0.43
N GLY A 8 3.27 2.43 0.08
CA GLY A 8 4.54 3.02 0.52
C GLY A 8 4.88 4.36 -0.12
N SER A 9 6.16 4.67 -0.08
CA SER A 9 6.72 5.91 -0.59
C SER A 9 6.55 6.03 -2.12
N ARG A 10 6.22 7.25 -2.57
CA ARG A 10 6.24 7.61 -4.01
C ARG A 10 7.66 7.66 -4.57
N TYR A 11 8.65 7.85 -3.71
CA TYR A 11 10.08 7.93 -4.06
C TYR A 11 10.83 6.66 -3.61
N LEU A 12 10.18 5.49 -3.76
CA LEU A 12 10.85 4.22 -3.46
C LEU A 12 11.93 3.96 -4.51
N PRO A 13 13.21 3.78 -4.09
CA PRO A 13 14.29 3.46 -5.03
C PRO A 13 14.01 2.16 -5.80
N SER A 14 14.44 2.09 -7.06
CA SER A 14 14.24 0.91 -7.91
C SER A 14 14.89 -0.37 -7.36
N SER A 15 15.94 -0.24 -6.56
CA SER A 15 16.57 -1.36 -5.84
C SER A 15 15.62 -2.09 -4.88
N TRP A 16 14.49 -1.46 -4.50
CA TRP A 16 13.48 -2.09 -3.65
C TRP A 16 12.41 -2.86 -4.43
N ALA A 17 12.39 -2.76 -5.76
CA ALA A 17 11.37 -3.40 -6.59
C ALA A 17 11.31 -4.93 -6.35
N SER A 18 12.45 -5.60 -6.28
CA SER A 18 12.52 -7.05 -6.00
C SER A 18 11.96 -7.40 -4.62
N ARG A 19 12.12 -6.53 -3.63
CA ARG A 19 11.58 -6.75 -2.28
C ARG A 19 10.07 -6.54 -2.23
N VAL A 20 9.55 -5.56 -2.97
CA VAL A 20 8.09 -5.40 -3.16
C VAL A 20 7.52 -6.64 -3.85
N ASP A 21 8.19 -7.11 -4.91
CA ASP A 21 7.79 -8.30 -5.67
C ASP A 21 7.74 -9.56 -4.78
N ALA A 22 8.76 -9.77 -3.94
CA ALA A 22 8.81 -10.88 -2.99
C ALA A 22 7.67 -10.83 -1.94
N VAL A 23 7.29 -9.62 -1.48
CA VAL A 23 6.15 -9.45 -0.57
C VAL A 23 4.83 -9.77 -1.28
N VAL A 24 4.64 -9.29 -2.50
CA VAL A 24 3.47 -9.61 -3.32
C VAL A 24 3.34 -11.12 -3.51
N ASP A 25 4.44 -11.78 -3.90
CA ASP A 25 4.49 -13.22 -4.09
C ASP A 25 4.14 -13.99 -2.81
N MET A 26 4.74 -13.62 -1.69
CA MET A 26 4.46 -14.23 -0.38
C MET A 26 2.98 -14.09 0.01
N LEU A 27 2.35 -12.95 -0.24
CA LEU A 27 0.94 -12.75 0.11
C LEU A 27 0.04 -13.59 -0.80
N LEU A 28 0.29 -13.60 -2.10
CA LEU A 28 -0.47 -14.39 -3.07
C LEU A 28 -0.32 -15.91 -2.84
N SER A 29 0.89 -16.40 -2.54
CA SER A 29 1.14 -17.82 -2.26
C SER A 29 0.42 -18.30 -0.98
N ARG A 30 0.12 -17.40 -0.05
CA ARG A 30 -0.71 -17.67 1.13
C ARG A 30 -2.22 -17.53 0.90
N GLY A 31 -2.63 -17.34 -0.35
CA GLY A 31 -4.04 -17.21 -0.73
C GLY A 31 -4.65 -15.85 -0.42
N HIS A 32 -3.83 -14.82 -0.14
CA HIS A 32 -4.33 -13.47 0.04
C HIS A 32 -4.49 -12.76 -1.30
N ARG A 33 -5.33 -11.72 -1.31
CA ARG A 33 -5.45 -10.73 -2.38
C ARG A 33 -4.82 -9.42 -1.94
N ILE A 34 -4.52 -8.57 -2.90
CA ILE A 34 -3.77 -7.34 -2.63
C ILE A 34 -4.60 -6.13 -2.98
N CYS A 35 -4.56 -5.12 -2.12
CA CYS A 35 -5.00 -3.78 -2.48
C CYS A 35 -3.85 -2.79 -2.35
N SER A 36 -3.84 -1.78 -3.23
CA SER A 36 -2.82 -0.74 -3.26
C SER A 36 -3.42 0.57 -3.76
N GLY A 37 -2.60 1.60 -3.91
CA GLY A 37 -2.98 2.84 -4.57
C GLY A 37 -2.57 2.85 -6.04
N GLY A 38 -2.88 3.94 -6.73
CA GLY A 38 -2.50 4.19 -8.14
C GLY A 38 -1.36 5.19 -8.29
N ALA A 39 -0.49 5.34 -7.30
CA ALA A 39 0.61 6.31 -7.33
C ALA A 39 1.91 5.69 -7.89
N VAL A 40 2.89 6.55 -8.20
CA VAL A 40 4.26 6.12 -8.51
C VAL A 40 4.95 5.49 -7.29
N GLY A 41 6.12 4.91 -7.48
CA GLY A 41 6.91 4.28 -6.42
C GLY A 41 6.34 2.93 -6.00
N THR A 42 6.09 2.72 -4.73
CA THR A 42 5.64 1.43 -4.19
C THR A 42 4.39 0.90 -4.88
N ASP A 43 3.36 1.74 -5.04
CA ASP A 43 2.08 1.34 -5.63
C ASP A 43 2.29 0.85 -7.09
N LEU A 44 3.15 1.53 -7.87
CA LEU A 44 3.50 1.11 -9.22
C LEU A 44 4.27 -0.21 -9.24
N PHE A 45 5.19 -0.45 -8.30
CA PHE A 45 5.88 -1.74 -8.22
C PHE A 45 4.92 -2.88 -7.88
N VAL A 46 3.96 -2.64 -6.98
CA VAL A 46 2.89 -3.61 -6.67
C VAL A 46 2.06 -3.92 -7.92
N LEU A 47 1.64 -2.88 -8.64
CA LEU A 47 0.83 -3.02 -9.84
C LEU A 47 1.56 -3.81 -10.94
N ARG A 48 2.85 -3.51 -11.18
CA ARG A 48 3.71 -4.27 -12.09
C ARG A 48 3.84 -5.73 -11.67
N SER A 49 4.03 -5.97 -10.40
CA SER A 49 4.15 -7.31 -9.82
C SER A 49 2.88 -8.16 -10.01
N LEU A 50 1.70 -7.55 -9.81
CA LEU A 50 0.41 -8.22 -10.05
C LEU A 50 0.21 -8.54 -11.53
N VAL A 51 0.43 -7.57 -12.40
CA VAL A 51 0.27 -7.71 -13.87
C VAL A 51 1.21 -8.77 -14.44
N SER A 52 2.47 -8.81 -13.98
CA SER A 52 3.44 -9.81 -14.45
C SER A 52 3.06 -11.26 -14.10
N ARG A 53 2.24 -11.45 -13.06
CA ARG A 53 1.70 -12.77 -12.64
C ARG A 53 0.39 -13.13 -13.31
N GLY A 54 -0.20 -12.22 -14.10
CA GLY A 54 -1.39 -12.45 -14.90
C GLY A 54 -2.71 -12.42 -14.12
N ALA A 55 -3.74 -12.98 -14.76
CA ALA A 55 -5.12 -12.86 -14.29
C ALA A 55 -5.33 -13.43 -12.88
N SER A 56 -4.69 -14.51 -12.51
CA SER A 56 -4.85 -15.14 -11.19
C SER A 56 -4.43 -14.24 -10.04
N ALA A 57 -3.46 -13.34 -10.26
CA ALA A 57 -3.01 -12.37 -9.26
C ALA A 57 -3.85 -11.09 -9.26
N CYS A 58 -4.33 -10.67 -10.44
CA CYS A 58 -5.14 -9.46 -10.59
C CYS A 58 -6.58 -9.66 -10.09
N GLN A 59 -7.20 -10.81 -10.37
CA GLN A 59 -8.56 -11.13 -9.94
C GLN A 59 -8.71 -11.10 -8.41
N GLY A 60 -9.66 -10.31 -7.91
CA GLY A 60 -9.88 -10.08 -6.49
C GLY A 60 -8.88 -9.15 -5.82
N SER A 61 -7.85 -8.65 -6.53
CA SER A 61 -7.00 -7.55 -6.12
C SER A 61 -7.59 -6.21 -6.57
N SER A 62 -7.26 -5.11 -5.88
CA SER A 62 -7.87 -3.81 -6.14
C SER A 62 -6.87 -2.65 -6.04
N VAL A 63 -7.10 -1.64 -6.85
CA VAL A 63 -6.35 -0.37 -6.83
C VAL A 63 -7.33 0.75 -6.49
N PHE A 64 -7.01 1.50 -5.42
CA PHE A 64 -7.81 2.64 -4.97
C PHE A 64 -7.21 3.93 -5.51
N LEU A 65 -8.04 4.76 -6.13
CA LEU A 65 -7.65 6.06 -6.67
C LEU A 65 -8.20 7.20 -5.81
N PRO A 66 -7.58 8.39 -5.81
CA PRO A 66 -8.14 9.57 -5.13
C PRO A 66 -9.34 10.16 -5.88
N GLY A 67 -9.46 9.88 -7.17
CA GLY A 67 -10.51 10.29 -8.10
C GLY A 67 -10.61 9.29 -9.24
N ASP A 68 -10.89 9.76 -10.42
CA ASP A 68 -10.95 8.96 -11.65
C ASP A 68 -9.56 8.71 -12.26
N LEU A 69 -9.53 8.07 -13.42
CA LEU A 69 -8.30 7.72 -14.15
C LEU A 69 -7.49 8.93 -14.61
N SER A 70 -8.10 10.11 -14.77
CA SER A 70 -7.40 11.32 -15.21
C SER A 70 -6.34 11.79 -14.22
N LEU A 71 -6.52 11.45 -12.93
CA LEU A 71 -5.59 11.77 -11.86
C LEU A 71 -4.46 10.74 -11.68
N VAL A 72 -4.45 9.69 -12.48
CA VAL A 72 -3.41 8.66 -12.42
C VAL A 72 -2.15 9.16 -13.13
N PRO A 73 -0.97 9.05 -12.50
CA PRO A 73 0.28 9.42 -13.17
C PRO A 73 0.46 8.66 -14.49
N ALA A 74 0.86 9.35 -15.56
CA ALA A 74 1.00 8.78 -16.91
C ALA A 74 1.82 7.48 -16.94
N SER A 75 2.86 7.37 -16.10
CA SER A 75 3.67 6.14 -15.97
C SER A 75 2.93 4.95 -15.36
N CYS A 76 1.81 5.19 -14.69
CA CYS A 76 0.99 4.14 -14.06
C CYS A 76 -0.15 3.68 -14.97
N VAL A 77 -0.64 4.53 -15.88
CA VAL A 77 -1.81 4.27 -16.74
C VAL A 77 -1.70 2.95 -17.51
N PRO A 78 -0.62 2.66 -18.27
CA PRO A 78 -0.55 1.41 -19.05
C PRO A 78 -0.59 0.15 -18.19
N TRP A 79 -0.09 0.22 -16.96
CA TRP A 79 -0.12 -0.89 -16.02
C TRP A 79 -1.49 -1.08 -15.39
N LEU A 80 -2.19 0.03 -15.13
CA LEU A 80 -3.55 0.00 -14.59
C LEU A 80 -4.54 -0.55 -15.62
N GLU A 81 -4.43 -0.16 -16.89
CA GLU A 81 -5.22 -0.71 -17.99
C GLU A 81 -5.03 -2.23 -18.12
N ARG A 82 -3.76 -2.69 -18.08
CA ARG A 82 -3.45 -4.12 -18.10
C ARG A 82 -4.00 -4.85 -16.89
N PHE A 83 -3.92 -4.24 -15.70
CA PHE A 83 -4.47 -4.81 -14.47
C PHE A 83 -5.98 -5.01 -14.58
N VAL A 84 -6.72 -4.03 -15.10
CA VAL A 84 -8.16 -4.11 -15.35
C VAL A 84 -8.48 -5.19 -16.40
N ALA A 85 -7.72 -5.22 -17.51
CA ALA A 85 -7.89 -6.24 -18.56
C ALA A 85 -7.66 -7.67 -18.04
N LEU A 86 -6.85 -7.83 -17.00
CA LEU A 86 -6.61 -9.10 -16.28
C LEU A 86 -7.61 -9.39 -15.16
N GLY A 87 -8.68 -8.59 -15.03
CA GLY A 87 -9.75 -8.79 -14.04
C GLY A 87 -9.50 -8.14 -12.68
N GLY A 88 -8.51 -7.24 -12.58
CA GLY A 88 -8.29 -6.43 -11.40
C GLY A 88 -9.37 -5.33 -11.25
N GLN A 89 -9.64 -4.91 -10.04
CA GLN A 89 -10.66 -3.91 -9.72
C GLN A 89 -10.04 -2.54 -9.46
N VAL A 90 -10.62 -1.49 -10.04
CA VAL A 90 -10.31 -0.10 -9.71
C VAL A 90 -11.45 0.49 -8.90
N VAL A 91 -11.10 1.17 -7.82
CA VAL A 91 -12.04 1.86 -6.93
C VAL A 91 -11.74 3.36 -7.02
N ASP A 92 -12.62 4.08 -7.70
CA ASP A 92 -12.49 5.51 -7.89
C ASP A 92 -12.82 6.29 -6.61
N GLY A 93 -12.13 7.41 -6.44
CA GLY A 93 -12.41 8.38 -5.38
C GLY A 93 -13.31 9.52 -5.86
N SER A 94 -13.34 10.60 -5.10
CA SER A 94 -14.22 11.75 -5.35
C SER A 94 -13.54 12.96 -5.96
N ALA A 95 -12.20 12.95 -6.13
CA ALA A 95 -11.49 14.06 -6.74
C ALA A 95 -11.61 14.04 -8.27
N SER A 96 -11.52 15.23 -8.89
CA SER A 96 -11.46 15.44 -10.33
C SER A 96 -10.28 16.33 -10.69
N GLU A 97 -9.96 16.49 -11.98
CA GLU A 97 -8.91 17.40 -12.45
C GLU A 97 -9.14 18.84 -12.02
N SER A 98 -10.42 19.25 -11.90
CA SER A 98 -10.82 20.58 -11.46
C SER A 98 -10.78 20.78 -9.94
N SER A 99 -10.49 19.73 -9.18
CA SER A 99 -10.45 19.80 -7.71
C SER A 99 -9.34 20.74 -7.22
N ALA A 100 -9.70 21.63 -6.29
CA ALA A 100 -8.72 22.46 -5.60
C ALA A 100 -7.69 21.56 -4.86
N ARG A 101 -6.45 22.06 -4.70
CA ARG A 101 -5.38 21.31 -4.02
C ARG A 101 -5.79 20.72 -2.67
N ARG A 102 -6.60 21.45 -1.88
CA ARG A 102 -7.13 20.97 -0.59
C ARG A 102 -8.04 19.75 -0.74
N GLU A 103 -8.92 19.78 -1.73
CA GLU A 103 -9.85 18.70 -2.04
C GLU A 103 -9.10 17.45 -2.49
N TYR A 104 -8.12 17.63 -3.37
CA TYR A 104 -7.25 16.53 -3.81
C TYR A 104 -6.50 15.89 -2.64
N VAL A 105 -5.90 16.69 -1.74
CA VAL A 105 -5.22 16.15 -0.54
C VAL A 105 -6.20 15.40 0.36
N ARG A 106 -7.41 15.94 0.55
CA ARG A 106 -8.48 15.27 1.31
C ARG A 106 -8.87 13.93 0.67
N ALA A 107 -9.02 13.89 -0.66
CA ALA A 107 -9.33 12.67 -1.39
C ALA A 107 -8.23 11.61 -1.25
N LEU A 108 -6.93 12.01 -1.26
CA LEU A 108 -5.82 11.12 -0.98
C LEU A 108 -5.89 10.51 0.43
N LEU A 109 -6.27 11.28 1.43
CA LEU A 109 -6.42 10.78 2.81
C LEU A 109 -7.62 9.84 2.93
N ILE A 110 -8.74 10.17 2.29
CA ILE A 110 -9.94 9.31 2.24
C ILE A 110 -9.58 7.99 1.56
N ARG A 111 -8.91 8.03 0.40
CA ARG A 111 -8.43 6.84 -0.32
C ARG A 111 -7.56 5.95 0.57
N ASN A 112 -6.62 6.53 1.31
CA ASN A 112 -5.77 5.78 2.23
C ASN A 112 -6.58 5.11 3.35
N CYS A 113 -7.59 5.79 3.88
CA CYS A 113 -8.53 5.19 4.84
C CYS A 113 -9.33 4.04 4.22
N SER A 114 -9.76 4.16 2.96
CA SER A 114 -10.48 3.10 2.24
C SER A 114 -9.61 1.87 2.02
N ILE A 115 -8.33 2.03 1.66
CA ILE A 115 -7.35 0.94 1.59
C ILE A 115 -7.28 0.19 2.92
N VAL A 116 -7.12 0.89 4.05
CA VAL A 116 -7.04 0.25 5.37
C VAL A 116 -8.34 -0.45 5.76
N ARG A 117 -9.49 0.12 5.41
CA ARG A 117 -10.80 -0.52 5.68
C ARG A 117 -10.99 -1.80 4.89
N ALA A 118 -10.54 -1.82 3.64
CA ALA A 118 -10.64 -2.98 2.75
C ALA A 118 -9.67 -4.11 3.11
N SER A 119 -8.62 -3.84 3.90
CA SER A 119 -7.54 -4.79 4.16
C SER A 119 -7.58 -5.39 5.55
N ALA A 120 -7.18 -6.66 5.66
CA ALA A 120 -6.99 -7.37 6.93
C ALA A 120 -5.66 -6.96 7.61
N GLY A 121 -4.68 -6.48 6.85
CA GLY A 121 -3.39 -6.01 7.34
C GLY A 121 -2.69 -5.13 6.31
N VAL A 122 -1.62 -4.47 6.73
CA VAL A 122 -0.87 -3.49 5.94
C VAL A 122 0.60 -3.87 5.89
N VAL A 123 1.17 -3.94 4.69
CA VAL A 123 2.63 -3.93 4.47
C VAL A 123 2.99 -2.59 3.85
N ALA A 124 3.93 -1.87 4.46
CA ALA A 124 4.30 -0.53 4.04
C ALA A 124 5.81 -0.38 3.82
N PHE A 125 6.20 0.13 2.66
CA PHE A 125 7.57 0.53 2.34
C PHE A 125 7.68 2.05 2.55
N VAL A 126 8.27 2.48 3.65
CA VAL A 126 8.21 3.88 4.07
C VAL A 126 9.58 4.53 4.19
N SER A 127 9.68 5.76 3.69
CA SER A 127 10.77 6.67 4.02
C SER A 127 10.34 7.63 5.13
N GLY A 128 11.28 8.24 5.82
CA GLY A 128 11.01 9.17 6.92
C GLY A 128 10.12 10.36 6.51
N CYS A 129 10.29 10.85 5.28
CA CYS A 129 9.52 11.97 4.72
C CYS A 129 8.16 11.58 4.11
N SER A 130 7.80 10.29 4.06
CA SER A 130 6.58 9.80 3.41
C SER A 130 5.33 9.98 4.28
N ALA A 131 4.86 11.22 4.43
CA ALA A 131 3.73 11.56 5.31
C ALA A 131 2.45 10.77 5.00
N GLY A 132 2.12 10.56 3.72
CA GLY A 132 0.93 9.82 3.30
C GLY A 132 1.00 8.33 3.68
N SER A 133 2.18 7.71 3.54
CA SER A 133 2.37 6.30 3.93
C SER A 133 2.30 6.14 5.44
N TRP A 134 2.94 7.05 6.20
CA TRP A 134 2.84 7.05 7.66
C TRP A 134 1.43 7.32 8.18
N PHE A 135 0.65 8.16 7.48
CA PHE A 135 -0.78 8.32 7.78
C PHE A 135 -1.53 6.99 7.63
N THR A 136 -1.28 6.23 6.54
CA THR A 136 -1.91 4.93 6.31
C THR A 136 -1.52 3.92 7.39
N VAL A 137 -0.24 3.84 7.76
CA VAL A 137 0.26 3.02 8.87
C VAL A 137 -0.45 3.40 10.18
N CYS A 138 -0.55 4.69 10.51
CA CYS A 138 -1.24 5.18 11.70
C CYS A 138 -2.74 4.76 11.70
N GLN A 139 -3.40 4.86 10.55
CA GLN A 139 -4.80 4.43 10.42
C GLN A 139 -4.97 2.91 10.62
N ALA A 140 -3.99 2.10 10.21
CA ALA A 140 -3.99 0.66 10.44
C ALA A 140 -3.78 0.32 11.93
N VAL A 141 -2.77 0.93 12.55
CA VAL A 141 -2.49 0.78 14.00
C VAL A 141 -3.71 1.14 14.85
N ARG A 142 -4.37 2.28 14.55
CA ARG A 142 -5.59 2.71 15.28
C ARG A 142 -6.78 1.76 15.15
N ARG A 143 -6.74 0.85 14.16
CA ARG A 143 -7.79 -0.15 13.90
C ARG A 143 -7.37 -1.55 14.34
N ASP A 144 -6.32 -1.66 15.12
CA ASP A 144 -5.74 -2.93 15.59
C ASP A 144 -5.45 -3.91 14.42
N ARG A 145 -5.12 -3.37 13.23
CA ARG A 145 -4.74 -4.19 12.07
C ARG A 145 -3.28 -4.60 12.19
N PRO A 146 -2.90 -5.83 11.78
CA PRO A 146 -1.50 -6.21 11.61
C PRO A 146 -0.77 -5.25 10.68
N VAL A 147 0.39 -4.74 11.12
CA VAL A 147 1.20 -3.82 10.33
C VAL A 147 2.63 -4.32 10.26
N VAL A 148 3.13 -4.40 9.03
CA VAL A 148 4.54 -4.67 8.71
C VAL A 148 5.11 -3.46 7.99
N VAL A 149 6.25 -2.95 8.44
CA VAL A 149 6.92 -1.80 7.82
C VAL A 149 8.33 -2.19 7.39
N PHE A 150 8.66 -1.84 6.15
CA PHE A 150 10.03 -1.79 5.65
C PHE A 150 10.52 -0.34 5.70
N PRO A 151 11.38 0.03 6.65
CA PRO A 151 11.92 1.37 6.74
C PRO A 151 13.03 1.57 5.69
N VAL A 152 12.72 2.31 4.62
CA VAL A 152 13.61 2.49 3.46
C VAL A 152 14.90 3.22 3.82
N ASP A 153 14.80 4.19 4.70
CA ASP A 153 15.92 5.04 5.14
C ASP A 153 16.59 4.52 6.43
N GLY A 154 16.23 3.31 6.88
CA GLY A 154 16.73 2.72 8.12
C GLY A 154 15.72 2.74 9.27
N PRO A 155 15.99 1.94 10.32
CA PRO A 155 15.06 1.77 11.44
C PRO A 155 14.80 3.04 12.25
N GLU A 156 15.67 4.03 12.16
CA GLU A 156 15.53 5.34 12.81
C GLU A 156 14.36 6.15 12.26
N CYS A 157 13.87 5.84 11.04
CA CYS A 157 12.69 6.49 10.48
C CYS A 157 11.36 5.94 11.03
N LEU A 158 11.38 4.86 11.84
CA LEU A 158 10.18 4.27 12.42
C LEU A 158 9.52 5.23 13.40
N ARG A 159 8.26 5.57 13.13
CA ARG A 159 7.48 6.46 14.00
C ARG A 159 6.93 5.72 15.20
N ARG A 160 6.94 6.36 16.35
CA ARG A 160 6.30 5.83 17.56
C ARG A 160 4.79 6.02 17.49
N PHE A 161 4.06 5.00 17.89
CA PHE A 161 2.61 5.04 18.05
C PHE A 161 2.24 4.59 19.46
N ALA A 162 1.19 5.19 20.02
CA ALA A 162 0.63 4.73 21.29
C ALA A 162 0.05 3.31 21.13
N GLY A 163 0.12 2.52 22.17
CA GLY A 163 -0.48 1.18 22.24
C GLY A 163 0.42 0.04 21.76
N GLY A 164 1.69 0.30 21.38
CA GLY A 164 2.60 -0.77 20.98
C GLY A 164 4.01 -0.28 20.64
N HIS A 165 4.80 -1.17 20.08
CA HIS A 165 6.18 -0.92 19.66
C HIS A 165 6.55 -1.74 18.42
N TRP A 166 7.62 -1.36 17.75
CA TRP A 166 8.16 -2.08 16.60
C TRP A 166 9.10 -3.19 17.02
N VAL A 167 8.94 -4.36 16.42
CA VAL A 167 9.81 -5.53 16.62
C VAL A 167 10.33 -5.98 15.25
N PRO A 168 11.63 -6.30 15.11
CA PRO A 168 12.15 -6.86 13.87
C PRO A 168 11.37 -8.10 13.44
N CYS A 169 10.98 -8.17 12.17
CA CYS A 169 10.26 -9.31 11.62
C CYS A 169 11.23 -10.46 11.34
N ARG A 170 11.03 -11.61 11.97
CA ARG A 170 11.90 -12.79 11.77
C ARG A 170 11.78 -13.40 10.38
N SER A 171 10.61 -13.32 9.77
CA SER A 171 10.31 -13.95 8.46
C SER A 171 10.58 -13.04 7.26
N LEU A 172 10.78 -11.74 7.48
CA LEU A 172 10.99 -10.73 6.43
C LEU A 172 12.16 -9.84 6.82
N ALA A 173 13.34 -10.14 6.28
CA ALA A 173 14.57 -9.42 6.59
C ALA A 173 14.42 -7.91 6.31
N GLY A 174 14.79 -7.08 7.28
CA GLY A 174 14.71 -5.63 7.21
C GLY A 174 13.31 -5.05 7.44
N ALA A 175 12.31 -5.88 7.70
CA ALA A 175 10.98 -5.44 8.09
C ALA A 175 10.80 -5.40 9.60
N TYR A 176 9.83 -4.59 10.04
CA TYR A 176 9.39 -4.48 11.42
C TYR A 176 7.89 -4.70 11.52
N VAL A 177 7.47 -5.44 12.54
CA VAL A 177 6.05 -5.67 12.88
C VAL A 177 5.68 -4.76 14.03
N PHE A 178 4.52 -4.11 13.94
CA PHE A 178 3.98 -3.39 15.09
C PHE A 178 3.31 -4.38 16.04
N THR A 179 3.85 -4.46 17.25
CA THR A 179 3.35 -5.33 18.31
C THR A 179 2.58 -4.49 19.32
N TYR A 180 1.31 -4.81 19.50
CA TYR A 180 0.43 -4.13 20.44
C TYR A 180 0.76 -4.55 21.87
N PHE A 181 0.67 -3.62 22.81
CA PHE A 181 0.67 -3.97 24.22
C PHE A 181 -0.56 -4.82 24.54
N LYS A 182 -0.39 -5.82 25.42
CA LYS A 182 -1.55 -6.57 25.92
C LYS A 182 -2.51 -5.59 26.59
N LYS A 183 -3.77 -5.66 26.20
CA LYS A 183 -4.85 -5.01 26.95
C LYS A 183 -5.12 -5.93 28.14
N ASP A 184 -4.80 -5.46 29.34
CA ASP A 184 -5.23 -6.12 30.59
C ASP A 184 -6.75 -6.14 30.69
#